data_30f8c42f23d9696fb1c0162872579de3
#
_entry.id   30f8c42f23d9696fb1c0162872579de3
#
_cell.length_a   1.000
_cell.length_b   1.000
_cell.length_c   1.000
_cell.angle_alpha   90.00
_cell.angle_beta   90.00
_cell.angle_gamma   90.00
#
_symmetry.space_group_name_H-M   'P 1'
#
loop_
_entity.id
_entity.type
_entity.pdbx_description
1 polymer ?
#
loop_
_entity_poly.entity_id
_entity_poly.type
_entity_poly.pdbx_seq_one_letter_code
_entity_poly.pdbx_strand_id
1 'polypeptide(L)'
;MRKERLYYVDGYHGGVRGHMPLGCWRDILETLKTNPDWKLCIDVEPISWEELQARDPAAYEELRELLKDTSVSARLEMVSGSYGQPYGWITDGESNIRHLTMGLEVMKKHFPWLRVTTYATQEPCWTSALPQILRSLHFDYAVLKDPSTAWGGYSNGRDAEVCFWEGPDGSRIPVVPRYACEKLAKNWETESVDGTEKFMLKCMEHDI
;
A
#
# COMPACT_ATOMS: atom_id res chain seq x y z
N MET A 1 26.34 14.27 -8.01
CA MET A 1 25.53 13.03 -8.01
C MET A 1 24.09 13.43 -7.91
N ARG A 2 23.25 12.99 -8.82
CA ARG A 2 21.80 13.17 -8.75
C ARG A 2 21.32 12.29 -7.58
N LYS A 3 20.63 12.88 -6.58
CA LYS A 3 20.01 12.08 -5.54
C LYS A 3 18.76 11.43 -6.16
N GLU A 4 18.85 10.16 -6.46
CA GLU A 4 17.67 9.38 -6.84
C GLU A 4 16.76 9.27 -5.63
N ARG A 5 15.43 9.36 -5.86
CA ARG A 5 14.42 9.14 -4.84
C ARG A 5 13.69 7.85 -5.18
N LEU A 6 13.74 6.92 -4.26
CA LEU A 6 13.02 5.67 -4.37
C LEU A 6 11.84 5.71 -3.41
N TYR A 7 10.70 5.28 -3.89
CA TYR A 7 9.49 5.13 -3.10
C TYR A 7 9.18 3.65 -3.00
N TYR A 8 9.16 3.16 -1.80
CA TYR A 8 8.84 1.77 -1.51
C TYR A 8 7.49 1.70 -0.83
N VAL A 9 6.58 0.91 -1.39
CA VAL A 9 5.29 0.60 -0.78
C VAL A 9 5.44 -0.76 -0.14
N ASP A 10 5.51 -0.79 1.18
CA ASP A 10 5.51 -2.04 1.91
C ASP A 10 4.08 -2.48 2.17
N GLY A 11 3.74 -3.66 1.70
CA GLY A 11 2.42 -4.24 1.85
C GLY A 11 2.54 -5.58 2.55
N TYR A 12 2.06 -5.64 3.77
CA TYR A 12 1.86 -6.89 4.48
C TYR A 12 0.38 -7.23 4.42
N HIS A 13 0.00 -8.10 3.51
CA HIS A 13 -1.38 -8.53 3.46
C HIS A 13 -1.73 -9.47 4.62
N GLY A 14 -2.96 -9.38 5.12
CA GLY A 14 -3.38 -10.09 6.31
C GLY A 14 -2.89 -9.46 7.61
N GLY A 15 -2.08 -8.39 7.55
CA GLY A 15 -1.61 -7.64 8.72
C GLY A 15 -1.12 -8.55 9.84
N VAL A 16 -1.46 -8.23 11.08
CA VAL A 16 -1.04 -9.00 12.27
C VAL A 16 -1.65 -10.40 12.35
N ARG A 17 -2.68 -10.69 11.59
CA ARG A 17 -3.32 -12.00 11.52
C ARG A 17 -2.77 -12.87 10.41
N GLY A 18 -2.03 -12.31 9.49
CA GLY A 18 -1.43 -12.98 8.36
C GLY A 18 0.08 -13.02 8.42
N HIS A 19 0.73 -12.26 7.58
CA HIS A 19 2.18 -12.29 7.38
C HIS A 19 2.96 -11.31 8.24
N MET A 20 2.29 -10.42 8.97
CA MET A 20 2.91 -9.41 9.81
C MET A 20 2.71 -9.75 11.29
N PRO A 21 3.62 -10.50 11.94
CA PRO A 21 3.56 -10.71 13.38
C PRO A 21 3.64 -9.37 14.12
N LEU A 22 3.10 -9.34 15.32
CA LEU A 22 2.98 -8.09 16.10
C LEU A 22 4.31 -7.35 16.28
N GLY A 23 5.43 -8.08 16.38
CA GLY A 23 6.77 -7.49 16.51
C GLY A 23 7.22 -6.66 15.30
N CYS A 24 6.70 -6.90 14.12
CA CYS A 24 7.06 -6.15 12.91
C CYS A 24 6.78 -4.64 13.03
N TRP A 25 5.81 -4.24 13.83
CA TRP A 25 5.55 -2.83 14.08
C TRP A 25 6.71 -2.13 14.78
N ARG A 26 7.38 -2.83 15.69
CA ARG A 26 8.59 -2.32 16.34
C ARG A 26 9.76 -2.28 15.39
N ASP A 27 9.88 -3.27 14.50
CA ASP A 27 10.91 -3.29 13.47
C ASP A 27 10.75 -2.11 12.49
N ILE A 28 9.52 -1.77 12.11
CA ILE A 28 9.22 -0.57 11.31
C ILE A 28 9.66 0.70 12.05
N LEU A 29 9.31 0.85 13.32
CA LEU A 29 9.70 2.00 14.12
C LEU A 29 11.20 2.12 14.28
N GLU A 30 11.89 1.02 14.54
CA GLU A 30 13.35 0.99 14.66
C GLU A 30 14.04 1.32 13.33
N THR A 31 13.51 0.76 12.24
CA THR A 31 13.99 1.06 10.89
C THR A 31 13.86 2.55 10.56
N LEU A 32 12.74 3.16 10.91
CA LEU A 32 12.55 4.59 10.70
C LEU A 32 13.47 5.45 11.59
N LYS A 33 13.84 4.98 12.78
CA LYS A 33 14.78 5.67 13.67
C LYS A 33 16.22 5.59 13.14
N THR A 34 16.61 4.41 12.69
CA THR A 34 17.97 4.15 12.22
C THR A 34 18.22 4.72 10.81
N ASN A 35 17.17 4.91 10.02
CA ASN A 35 17.25 5.44 8.66
C ASN A 35 16.42 6.73 8.53
N PRO A 36 16.93 7.88 8.98
CA PRO A 36 16.16 9.12 9.08
C PRO A 36 15.67 9.68 7.75
N ASP A 37 16.31 9.31 6.65
CA ASP A 37 15.94 9.75 5.29
C ASP A 37 14.87 8.86 4.62
N TRP A 38 14.53 7.75 5.25
CA TRP A 38 13.56 6.80 4.68
C TRP A 38 12.12 7.28 4.85
N LYS A 39 11.34 7.00 3.84
CA LYS A 39 9.88 7.15 3.82
C LYS A 39 9.26 5.80 3.57
N LEU A 40 8.15 5.54 4.23
CA LEU A 40 7.45 4.27 4.15
C LEU A 40 5.96 4.47 3.87
N CYS A 41 5.42 3.73 2.91
CA CYS A 41 3.98 3.58 2.72
C CYS A 41 3.54 2.27 3.37
N ILE A 42 2.55 2.33 4.24
CA ILE A 42 2.00 1.17 4.94
C ILE A 42 0.69 0.74 4.27
N ASP A 43 0.66 -0.47 3.76
CA ASP A 43 -0.53 -1.15 3.28
C ASP A 43 -0.86 -2.30 4.23
N VAL A 44 -1.74 -2.05 5.15
CA VAL A 44 -2.15 -3.02 6.15
C VAL A 44 -3.65 -2.91 6.38
N GLU A 45 -4.29 -4.05 6.59
CA GLU A 45 -5.72 -4.07 6.87
C GLU A 45 -6.02 -3.29 8.16
N PRO A 46 -7.01 -2.39 8.15
CA PRO A 46 -7.38 -1.58 9.30
C PRO A 46 -7.66 -2.34 10.58
N ILE A 47 -8.10 -3.61 10.51
CA ILE A 47 -8.25 -4.47 11.69
C ILE A 47 -6.94 -4.63 12.48
N SER A 48 -5.79 -4.53 11.82
CA SER A 48 -4.48 -4.64 12.44
C SER A 48 -4.21 -3.52 13.43
N TRP A 49 -4.82 -2.35 13.26
CA TRP A 49 -4.71 -1.23 14.18
C TRP A 49 -5.43 -1.50 15.50
N GLU A 50 -6.57 -2.18 15.46
CA GLU A 50 -7.29 -2.60 16.68
C GLU A 50 -6.47 -3.62 17.47
N GLU A 51 -5.86 -4.57 16.78
CA GLU A 51 -4.96 -5.57 17.39
C GLU A 51 -3.70 -4.92 17.97
N LEU A 52 -3.07 -3.99 17.24
CA LEU A 52 -1.89 -3.29 17.71
C LEU A 52 -2.19 -2.46 18.95
N GLN A 53 -3.29 -1.69 18.93
CA GLN A 53 -3.73 -0.89 20.07
C GLN A 53 -3.95 -1.75 21.33
N ALA A 54 -4.53 -2.94 21.17
CA ALA A 54 -4.81 -3.83 22.27
C ALA A 54 -3.57 -4.56 22.80
N ARG A 55 -2.63 -4.93 21.95
CA ARG A 55 -1.54 -5.84 22.28
C ARG A 55 -0.18 -5.17 22.44
N ASP A 56 0.04 -4.04 21.78
CA ASP A 56 1.23 -3.21 21.91
C ASP A 56 0.89 -1.72 21.82
N PRO A 57 0.24 -1.18 22.87
CA PRO A 57 -0.22 0.21 22.87
C PRO A 57 0.92 1.22 22.75
N ALA A 58 2.14 0.88 23.15
CA ALA A 58 3.27 1.77 23.04
C ALA A 58 3.71 1.94 21.57
N ALA A 59 3.82 0.85 20.81
CA ALA A 59 4.11 0.91 19.38
C ALA A 59 2.96 1.60 18.62
N TYR A 60 1.71 1.32 19.01
CA TYR A 60 0.53 1.98 18.43
C TYR A 60 0.60 3.51 18.56
N GLU A 61 0.85 4.03 19.77
CA GLU A 61 0.93 5.49 19.98
C GLU A 61 2.13 6.11 19.24
N GLU A 62 3.27 5.43 19.18
CA GLU A 62 4.43 5.92 18.45
C GLU A 62 4.16 6.03 16.94
N LEU A 63 3.56 5.02 16.32
CA LEU A 63 3.14 5.07 14.91
C LEU A 63 2.07 6.14 14.69
N ARG A 64 1.14 6.26 15.61
CA ARG A 64 0.08 7.25 15.59
C ARG A 64 0.61 8.67 15.60
N GLU A 65 1.65 8.94 16.39
CA GLU A 65 2.34 10.25 16.40
C GLU A 65 3.02 10.54 15.05
N LEU A 66 3.71 9.56 14.47
CA LEU A 66 4.32 9.71 13.15
C LEU A 66 3.30 10.01 12.04
N LEU A 67 2.12 9.41 12.12
CA LEU A 67 1.03 9.62 11.15
C LEU A 67 0.29 10.96 11.31
N LYS A 68 0.63 11.79 12.31
CA LYS A 68 0.12 13.16 12.42
C LYS A 68 0.74 14.11 11.39
N ASP A 69 1.94 13.82 10.93
CA ASP A 69 2.52 14.54 9.81
C ASP A 69 1.87 14.05 8.51
N THR A 70 0.99 14.87 7.95
CA THR A 70 0.31 14.62 6.67
C THR A 70 0.88 15.47 5.53
N SER A 71 2.04 16.07 5.73
CA SER A 71 2.72 16.87 4.71
C SER A 71 3.35 16.00 3.62
N VAL A 72 3.71 16.62 2.50
CA VAL A 72 4.47 15.93 1.42
C VAL A 72 5.87 15.48 1.86
N SER A 73 6.35 15.97 3.00
CA SER A 73 7.59 15.53 3.63
C SER A 73 7.39 14.42 4.67
N ALA A 74 6.16 14.04 4.95
CA ALA A 74 5.85 12.97 5.89
C ALA A 74 6.70 11.73 5.63
N ARG A 75 7.09 11.07 6.70
CA ARG A 75 7.92 9.86 6.61
C ARG A 75 7.09 8.58 6.55
N LEU A 76 5.82 8.68 6.91
CA LEU A 76 4.91 7.56 6.97
C LEU A 76 3.61 7.93 6.26
N GLU A 77 3.16 7.10 5.35
CA GLU A 77 1.89 7.25 4.64
C GLU A 77 1.08 5.96 4.75
N MET A 78 -0.22 6.11 4.99
CA MET A 78 -1.15 4.99 4.93
C MET A 78 -1.79 4.91 3.55
N VAL A 79 -1.77 3.74 2.98
CA VAL A 79 -2.39 3.43 1.68
C VAL A 79 -3.41 2.30 1.81
N SER A 80 -4.14 1.98 0.78
CA SER A 80 -5.18 0.94 0.67
C SER A 80 -6.52 1.32 1.30
N GLY A 81 -6.71 1.13 2.59
CA GLY A 81 -7.98 1.43 3.28
C GLY A 81 -9.07 0.37 3.18
N SER A 82 -8.85 -0.76 2.56
CA SER A 82 -9.80 -1.89 2.59
C SER A 82 -9.73 -2.60 3.94
N TYR A 83 -10.87 -2.88 4.58
CA TYR A 83 -10.94 -3.49 5.93
C TYR A 83 -10.23 -4.85 6.02
N GLY A 84 -10.39 -5.67 5.01
CA GLY A 84 -9.61 -6.86 4.74
C GLY A 84 -9.14 -6.79 3.30
N GLN A 85 -8.39 -7.76 2.83
CA GLN A 85 -7.98 -7.84 1.43
C GLN A 85 -8.85 -8.87 0.67
N PRO A 86 -10.10 -8.51 0.28
CA PRO A 86 -10.91 -9.40 -0.51
C PRO A 86 -10.34 -9.52 -1.91
N TYR A 87 -10.44 -10.69 -2.49
CA TYR A 87 -10.24 -10.84 -3.94
C TYR A 87 -11.43 -10.18 -4.66
N GLY A 88 -11.31 -8.89 -4.97
CA GLY A 88 -12.41 -8.06 -5.43
C GLY A 88 -13.08 -8.52 -6.73
N TRP A 89 -12.38 -9.34 -7.52
CA TRP A 89 -12.93 -9.96 -8.73
C TRP A 89 -13.76 -11.24 -8.43
N ILE A 90 -13.65 -11.80 -7.20
CA ILE A 90 -14.48 -12.96 -6.76
C ILE A 90 -15.70 -12.47 -5.99
N THR A 91 -15.56 -11.39 -5.23
CA THR A 91 -16.64 -10.81 -4.43
C THR A 91 -17.53 -9.90 -5.28
N ASP A 92 -18.77 -9.74 -4.86
CA ASP A 92 -19.70 -8.83 -5.54
C ASP A 92 -19.35 -7.35 -5.30
N GLY A 93 -20.01 -6.46 -6.05
CA GLY A 93 -19.73 -5.02 -5.97
C GLY A 93 -20.09 -4.44 -4.62
N GLU A 94 -21.16 -4.87 -3.98
CA GLU A 94 -21.56 -4.42 -2.65
C GLU A 94 -20.53 -4.79 -1.59
N SER A 95 -20.02 -6.02 -1.64
CA SER A 95 -18.96 -6.47 -0.72
C SER A 95 -17.69 -5.62 -0.89
N ASN A 96 -17.30 -5.33 -2.12
CA ASN A 96 -16.14 -4.46 -2.38
C ASN A 96 -16.32 -3.05 -1.81
N ILE A 97 -17.51 -2.45 -2.00
CA ILE A 97 -17.82 -1.14 -1.45
C ILE A 97 -17.78 -1.19 0.08
N ARG A 98 -18.37 -2.21 0.69
CA ARG A 98 -18.40 -2.36 2.16
C ARG A 98 -17.01 -2.55 2.74
N HIS A 99 -16.15 -3.33 2.12
CA HIS A 99 -14.78 -3.49 2.58
C HIS A 99 -14.02 -2.15 2.63
N LEU A 100 -14.16 -1.33 1.60
CA LEU A 100 -13.53 -0.02 1.56
C LEU A 100 -14.18 0.96 2.57
N THR A 101 -15.49 1.04 2.62
CA THR A 101 -16.18 1.95 3.55
C THR A 101 -15.89 1.61 5.00
N MET A 102 -16.00 0.33 5.39
CA MET A 102 -15.67 -0.11 6.75
C MET A 102 -14.20 0.14 7.11
N GLY A 103 -13.30 -0.12 6.17
CA GLY A 103 -11.88 0.12 6.39
C GLY A 103 -11.58 1.59 6.62
N LEU A 104 -12.13 2.48 5.79
CA LEU A 104 -11.98 3.92 5.97
C LEU A 104 -12.61 4.43 7.29
N GLU A 105 -13.74 3.85 7.72
CA GLU A 105 -14.35 4.17 9.01
C GLU A 105 -13.45 3.76 10.17
N VAL A 106 -12.85 2.57 10.14
CA VAL A 106 -11.89 2.14 11.15
C VAL A 106 -10.65 3.03 11.15
N MET A 107 -10.11 3.34 9.97
CA MET A 107 -8.99 4.27 9.86
C MET A 107 -9.31 5.64 10.46
N LYS A 108 -10.50 6.19 10.19
CA LYS A 108 -10.93 7.46 10.76
C LYS A 108 -11.08 7.39 12.29
N LYS A 109 -11.48 6.26 12.85
CA LYS A 109 -11.57 6.05 14.30
C LYS A 109 -10.18 6.12 14.95
N HIS A 110 -9.17 5.49 14.35
CA HIS A 110 -7.80 5.47 14.88
C HIS A 110 -7.02 6.75 14.56
N PHE A 111 -7.22 7.32 13.39
CA PHE A 111 -6.47 8.45 12.84
C PHE A 111 -7.42 9.51 12.27
N PRO A 112 -8.17 10.27 13.11
CA PRO A 112 -9.22 11.18 12.64
C PRO A 112 -8.71 12.33 11.77
N TRP A 113 -7.42 12.62 11.81
CA TRP A 113 -6.75 13.65 10.98
C TRP A 113 -6.28 13.10 9.62
N LEU A 114 -6.23 11.77 9.46
CA LEU A 114 -5.66 11.13 8.28
C LEU A 114 -6.73 10.98 7.20
N ARG A 115 -6.35 11.28 5.98
CA ARG A 115 -7.11 10.93 4.78
C ARG A 115 -6.30 9.93 3.95
N VAL A 116 -6.83 8.75 3.75
CA VAL A 116 -6.25 7.78 2.82
C VAL A 116 -6.63 8.20 1.41
N THR A 117 -5.64 8.57 0.61
CA THR A 117 -5.83 9.10 -0.75
C THR A 117 -5.34 8.15 -1.83
N THR A 118 -4.51 7.20 -1.47
CA THR A 118 -3.89 6.25 -2.40
C THR A 118 -4.40 4.84 -2.14
N TYR A 119 -5.03 4.26 -3.16
CA TYR A 119 -5.35 2.84 -3.14
C TYR A 119 -4.13 2.04 -3.59
N ALA A 120 -3.69 1.12 -2.75
CA ALA A 120 -2.61 0.19 -3.08
C ALA A 120 -2.91 -1.13 -2.39
N THR A 121 -3.14 -2.16 -3.14
CA THR A 121 -3.43 -3.51 -2.62
C THR A 121 -2.35 -4.45 -3.08
N GLN A 122 -1.82 -5.24 -2.16
CA GLN A 122 -0.72 -6.13 -2.43
C GLN A 122 -1.10 -7.26 -3.37
N GLU A 123 -2.28 -7.84 -3.17
CA GLU A 123 -2.80 -8.87 -4.06
C GLU A 123 -3.80 -8.31 -5.06
N PRO A 124 -3.87 -8.88 -6.27
CA PRO A 124 -4.74 -8.35 -7.32
C PRO A 124 -6.20 -8.61 -6.98
N CYS A 125 -6.85 -7.59 -6.52
CA CYS A 125 -8.25 -7.64 -6.14
C CYS A 125 -9.09 -6.71 -7.03
N TRP A 126 -8.71 -6.59 -8.30
CA TRP A 126 -9.26 -5.55 -9.16
C TRP A 126 -10.51 -6.00 -9.89
N THR A 127 -11.50 -5.14 -9.87
CA THR A 127 -12.64 -5.22 -10.77
C THR A 127 -12.62 -4.01 -11.70
N SER A 128 -13.25 -4.11 -12.86
CA SER A 128 -13.38 -2.99 -13.79
C SER A 128 -14.13 -1.79 -13.17
N ALA A 129 -14.97 -2.02 -12.17
CA ALA A 129 -15.71 -0.96 -11.47
C ALA A 129 -14.88 -0.26 -10.37
N LEU A 130 -13.69 -0.73 -10.06
CA LEU A 130 -12.91 -0.18 -8.95
C LEU A 130 -12.58 1.32 -9.11
N PRO A 131 -12.23 1.86 -10.30
CA PRO A 131 -12.05 3.30 -10.46
C PRO A 131 -13.26 4.13 -10.03
N GLN A 132 -14.47 3.70 -10.39
CA GLN A 132 -15.71 4.35 -9.98
C GLN A 132 -15.89 4.33 -8.47
N ILE A 133 -15.66 3.17 -7.84
CA ILE A 133 -15.75 2.99 -6.39
C ILE A 133 -14.73 3.88 -5.68
N LEU A 134 -13.47 3.84 -6.10
CA LEU A 134 -12.40 4.62 -5.51
C LEU A 134 -12.68 6.13 -5.62
N ARG A 135 -13.11 6.60 -6.78
CA ARG A 135 -13.47 8.02 -6.96
C ARG A 135 -14.65 8.44 -6.09
N SER A 136 -15.68 7.59 -5.94
CA SER A 136 -16.81 7.85 -5.06
C SER A 136 -16.42 7.92 -3.58
N LEU A 137 -15.38 7.22 -3.19
CA LEU A 137 -14.80 7.21 -1.84
C LEU A 137 -13.64 8.23 -1.67
N HIS A 138 -13.46 9.11 -2.65
CA HIS A 138 -12.49 10.22 -2.62
C HIS A 138 -11.02 9.79 -2.63
N PHE A 139 -10.69 8.66 -3.23
CA PHE A 139 -9.31 8.33 -3.56
C PHE A 139 -8.84 9.20 -4.73
N ASP A 140 -7.59 9.64 -4.66
CA ASP A 140 -6.97 10.49 -5.68
C ASP A 140 -6.07 9.68 -6.62
N TYR A 141 -5.46 8.60 -6.10
CA TYR A 141 -4.46 7.79 -6.79
C TYR A 141 -4.66 6.31 -6.56
N ALA A 142 -4.07 5.50 -7.44
CA ALA A 142 -3.96 4.06 -7.22
C ALA A 142 -2.57 3.54 -7.63
N VAL A 143 -2.15 2.47 -6.99
CA VAL A 143 -0.95 1.70 -7.35
C VAL A 143 -1.38 0.25 -7.55
N LEU A 144 -1.24 -0.25 -8.77
CA LEU A 144 -1.57 -1.62 -9.11
C LEU A 144 -0.31 -2.47 -8.94
N LYS A 145 0.07 -2.66 -7.69
CA LYS A 145 1.28 -3.38 -7.32
C LYS A 145 1.06 -4.89 -7.30
N ASP A 146 0.91 -5.48 -8.43
CA ASP A 146 1.05 -6.92 -8.50
C ASP A 146 2.37 -7.26 -9.18
N PRO A 147 3.33 -7.78 -8.45
CA PRO A 147 4.61 -8.20 -9.01
C PRO A 147 4.49 -9.52 -9.77
N SER A 148 3.39 -10.23 -9.60
CA SER A 148 3.21 -11.57 -10.12
C SER A 148 1.98 -11.65 -11.02
N THR A 149 2.19 -11.98 -12.28
CA THR A 149 1.12 -12.34 -13.21
C THR A 149 0.37 -13.60 -12.79
N ALA A 150 0.91 -14.37 -11.85
CA ALA A 150 0.30 -15.61 -11.35
C ALA A 150 -1.06 -15.40 -10.69
N TRP A 151 -1.31 -14.22 -10.15
CA TRP A 151 -2.57 -13.85 -9.49
C TRP A 151 -3.57 -13.14 -10.41
N GLY A 152 -3.30 -13.09 -11.70
CA GLY A 152 -4.24 -12.54 -12.68
C GLY A 152 -4.32 -11.01 -12.71
N GLY A 153 -3.44 -10.33 -12.01
CA GLY A 153 -3.42 -8.88 -11.93
C GLY A 153 -2.58 -8.21 -13.01
N TYR A 154 -2.81 -8.54 -14.28
CA TYR A 154 -2.06 -7.91 -15.35
C TYR A 154 -2.64 -6.55 -15.73
N SER A 155 -2.00 -5.47 -15.30
CA SER A 155 -2.29 -4.16 -15.85
C SER A 155 -1.51 -3.97 -17.16
N ASN A 156 -2.21 -3.72 -18.24
CA ASN A 156 -1.61 -3.56 -19.57
C ASN A 156 -0.95 -2.18 -19.77
N GLY A 157 -0.27 -1.68 -18.74
CA GLY A 157 0.31 -0.32 -18.71
C GLY A 157 1.52 -0.10 -19.62
N ARG A 158 2.07 -1.14 -20.24
CA ARG A 158 3.11 -1.09 -21.27
C ARG A 158 4.23 -0.09 -20.99
N ASP A 159 4.92 -0.26 -19.88
CA ASP A 159 6.05 0.59 -19.46
C ASP A 159 5.71 2.07 -19.17
N ALA A 160 4.42 2.41 -19.05
CA ALA A 160 4.03 3.72 -18.58
C ALA A 160 4.29 3.85 -17.07
N GLU A 161 4.98 4.90 -16.65
CA GLU A 161 5.17 5.20 -15.23
C GLU A 161 3.83 5.53 -14.55
N VAL A 162 3.00 6.28 -15.23
CA VAL A 162 1.65 6.64 -14.78
C VAL A 162 0.68 6.58 -15.95
N CYS A 163 -0.50 6.05 -15.73
CA CYS A 163 -1.60 6.10 -16.71
C CYS A 163 -2.92 6.41 -16.01
N PHE A 164 -4.00 6.55 -16.77
CA PHE A 164 -5.34 6.63 -16.23
C PHE A 164 -6.02 5.25 -16.28
N TRP A 165 -6.53 4.83 -15.14
CA TRP A 165 -7.44 3.69 -15.05
C TRP A 165 -8.88 4.19 -15.16
N GLU A 166 -9.60 3.71 -16.15
CA GLU A 166 -10.97 4.14 -16.46
C GLU A 166 -11.97 3.05 -16.10
N GLY A 167 -12.99 3.42 -15.36
CA GLY A 167 -14.12 2.57 -15.02
C GLY A 167 -15.20 2.56 -16.10
N PRO A 168 -16.17 1.63 -16.02
CA PRO A 168 -17.25 1.50 -17.00
C PRO A 168 -18.16 2.75 -17.11
N ASP A 169 -18.20 3.57 -16.07
CA ASP A 169 -18.96 4.84 -16.01
C ASP A 169 -18.17 6.04 -16.54
N GLY A 170 -16.93 5.83 -17.00
CA GLY A 170 -16.02 6.89 -17.43
C GLY A 170 -15.25 7.57 -16.30
N SER A 171 -15.42 7.15 -15.05
CA SER A 171 -14.60 7.62 -13.92
C SER A 171 -13.14 7.28 -14.17
N ARG A 172 -12.24 8.22 -13.89
CA ARG A 172 -10.80 8.05 -14.08
C ARG A 172 -10.03 8.33 -12.82
N ILE A 173 -9.01 7.50 -12.57
CA ILE A 173 -8.06 7.68 -11.48
C ILE A 173 -6.63 7.53 -12.03
N PRO A 174 -5.70 8.44 -11.69
CA PRO A 174 -4.29 8.25 -12.02
C PRO A 174 -3.75 7.01 -11.30
N VAL A 175 -2.97 6.21 -12.01
CA VAL A 175 -2.47 4.94 -11.48
C VAL A 175 -1.04 4.67 -11.93
N VAL A 176 -0.23 4.15 -11.00
CA VAL A 176 1.00 3.43 -11.33
C VAL A 176 0.60 2.03 -11.74
N PRO A 177 0.76 1.65 -13.02
CA PRO A 177 0.11 0.46 -13.55
C PRO A 177 0.71 -0.84 -13.04
N ARG A 178 2.02 -0.90 -12.80
CA ARG A 178 2.70 -2.09 -12.26
C ARG A 178 4.20 -1.84 -12.11
N TYR A 179 4.84 -2.74 -11.39
CA TYR A 179 6.31 -2.82 -11.39
C TYR A 179 6.80 -3.67 -12.57
N ALA A 180 7.90 -3.26 -13.17
CA ALA A 180 8.57 -4.06 -14.20
C ALA A 180 9.43 -5.19 -13.59
N CYS A 181 8.86 -5.92 -12.62
CA CYS A 181 9.57 -6.97 -11.89
C CYS A 181 10.02 -8.14 -12.76
N GLU A 182 9.42 -8.31 -13.92
CA GLU A 182 9.83 -9.35 -14.89
C GLU A 182 11.25 -9.16 -15.41
N LYS A 183 11.78 -7.94 -15.36
CA LYS A 183 13.18 -7.68 -15.69
C LYS A 183 14.13 -8.21 -14.61
N LEU A 184 13.62 -8.47 -13.42
CA LEU A 184 14.37 -9.07 -12.34
C LEU A 184 14.17 -10.59 -12.39
N ALA A 185 15.28 -11.35 -12.31
CA ALA A 185 15.24 -12.81 -12.39
C ALA A 185 14.48 -13.47 -11.23
N LYS A 186 14.20 -12.71 -10.18
CA LYS A 186 13.39 -13.10 -9.03
C LYS A 186 12.47 -11.97 -8.66
N ASN A 187 11.26 -12.31 -8.29
CA ASN A 187 10.38 -11.40 -7.59
C ASN A 187 11.06 -10.93 -6.31
N TRP A 188 10.82 -9.70 -5.96
CA TRP A 188 11.20 -9.01 -4.76
C TRP A 188 11.34 -9.95 -3.54
N GLU A 189 12.51 -9.98 -2.99
CA GLU A 189 12.81 -10.61 -1.71
C GLU A 189 13.26 -9.49 -0.77
N THR A 190 12.29 -8.81 -0.18
CA THR A 190 12.54 -7.74 0.78
C THR A 190 12.17 -8.21 2.19
N GLU A 191 12.61 -9.39 2.55
CA GLU A 191 12.34 -9.96 3.87
C GLU A 191 13.12 -9.26 4.99
N SER A 192 14.00 -8.32 4.63
CA SER A 192 14.80 -7.55 5.57
C SER A 192 15.13 -6.16 5.04
N VAL A 193 15.53 -5.26 5.93
CA VAL A 193 16.03 -3.93 5.56
C VAL A 193 17.18 -4.02 4.57
N ASP A 194 18.13 -4.93 4.81
CA ASP A 194 19.25 -5.19 3.89
C ASP A 194 18.79 -5.73 2.54
N GLY A 195 17.75 -6.53 2.52
CA GLY A 195 17.12 -7.02 1.29
C GLY A 195 16.47 -5.89 0.49
N THR A 196 15.84 -4.95 1.16
CA THR A 196 15.22 -3.78 0.55
C THR A 196 16.25 -2.92 -0.17
N GLU A 197 17.37 -2.58 0.48
CA GLU A 197 18.45 -1.79 -0.15
C GLU A 197 18.99 -2.48 -1.40
N LYS A 198 19.29 -3.77 -1.30
CA LYS A 198 19.77 -4.57 -2.44
C LYS A 198 18.75 -4.61 -3.58
N PHE A 199 17.48 -4.73 -3.26
CA PHE A 199 16.40 -4.70 -4.26
C PHE A 199 16.32 -3.34 -4.95
N MET A 200 16.37 -2.26 -4.18
CA MET A 200 16.37 -0.90 -4.70
C MET A 200 17.54 -0.64 -5.64
N LEU A 201 18.74 -1.09 -5.26
CA LEU A 201 19.92 -0.99 -6.13
C LEU A 201 19.73 -1.74 -7.45
N LYS A 202 19.13 -2.94 -7.41
CA LYS A 202 18.80 -3.69 -8.63
C LYS A 202 17.78 -2.98 -9.48
N CYS A 203 16.74 -2.39 -8.90
CA CYS A 203 15.77 -1.60 -9.64
C CYS A 203 16.46 -0.44 -10.38
N MET A 204 17.38 0.26 -9.72
CA MET A 204 18.16 1.34 -10.34
C MET A 204 19.06 0.86 -11.46
N GLU A 205 19.69 -0.32 -11.32
CA GLU A 205 20.54 -0.93 -12.38
C GLU A 205 19.74 -1.30 -13.62
N HIS A 206 18.45 -1.54 -13.48
CA HIS A 206 17.55 -1.95 -14.56
C HIS A 206 16.59 -0.86 -15.03
N ASP A 207 16.76 0.38 -14.55
CA ASP A 207 15.86 1.51 -14.84
C ASP A 207 14.38 1.21 -14.54
N ILE A 208 14.12 0.61 -13.38
CA ILE A 208 12.78 0.25 -12.89
C ILE A 208 12.35 1.24 -11.81
#